data_8adaec537e210fd5160a254409821c47
#
_entry.id   8adaec537e210fd5160a254409821c47
#
_cell.length_a   1.000
_cell.length_b   1.000
_cell.length_c   1.000
_cell.angle_alpha   90.00
_cell.angle_beta   90.00
_cell.angle_gamma   90.00
#
_symmetry.space_group_name_H-M   'P 1'
#
loop_
_entity.id
_entity.type
_entity.pdbx_description
1 polymer ?
#
loop_
_entity_poly.entity_id
_entity_poly.type
_entity_poly.pdbx_seq_one_letter_code
_entity_poly.pdbx_strand_id
1 'polypeptide(L)'
;RTPFAAVVQMVEITGSYALLVPGLLVAFGAFALNRETLFPLQPPGPEASPAHAEDLLRGLAQLPPGRPLLLGDLGAVLLEVREGHPWAGKPLKDTALPPGVLVGLVFRQAHLLAPRGQDRLEPGDRVLLLGPKEEVARFAARS
;
A
#
# COMPACT_ATOMS: atom_id res chain seq x y z
N ARG A 1 20.15 -5.99 0.73
CA ARG A 1 21.21 -6.80 1.36
C ARG A 1 22.52 -6.48 0.67
N THR A 2 23.33 -5.54 1.17
CA THR A 2 24.58 -5.12 0.55
C THR A 2 25.71 -5.14 1.57
N PRO A 3 26.18 -6.34 2.03
CA PRO A 3 27.28 -6.45 2.99
C PRO A 3 28.57 -5.84 2.41
N PHE A 4 28.75 -5.89 1.09
CA PHE A 4 29.90 -5.31 0.40
C PHE A 4 29.95 -3.79 0.47
N ALA A 5 28.83 -3.08 0.41
CA ALA A 5 28.80 -1.63 0.48
C ALA A 5 29.36 -1.09 1.80
N ALA A 6 29.05 -1.78 2.91
CA ALA A 6 29.55 -1.40 4.24
C ALA A 6 31.09 -1.53 4.32
N VAL A 7 31.67 -2.58 3.72
CA VAL A 7 33.12 -2.78 3.72
C VAL A 7 33.82 -1.73 2.84
N VAL A 8 33.28 -1.43 1.66
CA VAL A 8 33.81 -0.39 0.77
C VAL A 8 33.79 0.96 1.47
N GLN A 9 32.68 1.30 2.10
CA GLN A 9 32.52 2.55 2.84
C GLN A 9 33.50 2.66 4.02
N MET A 10 33.74 1.55 4.73
CA MET A 10 34.74 1.49 5.80
C MET A 10 36.17 1.76 5.27
N VAL A 11 36.52 1.18 4.13
CA VAL A 11 37.83 1.40 3.50
C VAL A 11 37.98 2.83 3.02
N GLU A 12 36.94 3.43 2.45
CA GLU A 12 36.96 4.84 2.01
C GLU A 12 37.12 5.79 3.20
N ILE A 13 36.43 5.57 4.31
CA ILE A 13 36.51 6.42 5.51
C ILE A 13 37.89 6.29 6.18
N THR A 14 38.46 5.10 6.23
CA THR A 14 39.73 4.85 6.90
C THR A 14 40.94 5.07 6.02
N GLY A 15 40.76 5.12 4.70
CA GLY A 15 41.87 5.23 3.71
C GLY A 15 42.80 4.02 3.70
N SER A 16 42.46 2.93 4.40
CA SER A 16 43.32 1.75 4.55
C SER A 16 42.80 0.54 3.79
N TYR A 17 43.38 0.28 2.63
CA TYR A 17 43.04 -0.91 1.84
C TYR A 17 43.40 -2.24 2.51
N ALA A 18 44.31 -2.20 3.52
CA ALA A 18 44.69 -3.39 4.28
C ALA A 18 43.47 -4.00 5.04
N LEU A 19 42.46 -3.19 5.30
CA LEU A 19 41.23 -3.63 5.98
C LEU A 19 40.20 -4.28 5.04
N LEU A 20 40.42 -4.25 3.73
CA LEU A 20 39.49 -4.74 2.74
C LEU A 20 39.30 -6.27 2.87
N VAL A 21 40.40 -7.02 2.91
CA VAL A 21 40.34 -8.49 3.00
C VAL A 21 39.73 -8.97 4.33
N PRO A 22 40.20 -8.53 5.50
CA PRO A 22 39.59 -8.93 6.76
C PRO A 22 38.14 -8.43 6.91
N GLY A 23 37.84 -7.23 6.41
CA GLY A 23 36.48 -6.69 6.41
C GLY A 23 35.52 -7.52 5.55
N LEU A 24 35.94 -7.97 4.39
CA LEU A 24 35.16 -8.87 3.52
C LEU A 24 34.92 -10.24 4.19
N LEU A 25 35.93 -10.81 4.84
CA LEU A 25 35.78 -12.09 5.54
C LEU A 25 34.77 -12.00 6.67
N VAL A 26 34.84 -10.93 7.46
CA VAL A 26 33.87 -10.69 8.56
C VAL A 26 32.46 -10.45 8.01
N ALA A 27 32.32 -9.61 6.98
CA ALA A 27 31.03 -9.32 6.36
C ALA A 27 30.40 -10.58 5.74
N PHE A 28 31.21 -11.42 5.09
CA PHE A 28 30.75 -12.66 4.49
C PHE A 28 30.38 -13.70 5.57
N GLY A 29 31.19 -13.80 6.63
CA GLY A 29 30.90 -14.67 7.77
C GLY A 29 29.60 -14.26 8.48
N ALA A 30 29.43 -12.97 8.74
CA ALA A 30 28.22 -12.45 9.34
C ALA A 30 26.98 -12.68 8.43
N PHE A 31 27.14 -12.51 7.12
CA PHE A 31 26.07 -12.76 6.14
C PHE A 31 25.70 -14.25 6.08
N ALA A 32 26.67 -15.15 6.15
CA ALA A 32 26.43 -16.59 6.12
C ALA A 32 25.75 -17.12 7.38
N LEU A 33 26.08 -16.54 8.53
CA LEU A 33 25.54 -16.92 9.83
C LEU A 33 24.18 -16.26 10.13
N ASN A 34 23.96 -15.05 9.64
CA ASN A 34 22.76 -14.29 9.95
C ASN A 34 21.88 -14.14 8.70
N ARG A 35 20.83 -14.93 8.60
CA ARG A 35 19.84 -14.85 7.51
C ARG A 35 18.81 -13.76 7.73
N GLU A 36 18.75 -13.17 8.92
CA GLU A 36 17.81 -12.10 9.25
C GLU A 36 18.43 -10.73 8.99
N THR A 37 17.69 -9.83 8.38
CA THR A 37 18.14 -8.45 8.17
C THR A 37 18.05 -7.66 9.46
N LEU A 38 19.19 -7.11 9.90
CA LEU A 38 19.27 -6.23 11.07
C LEU A 38 18.53 -4.89 10.89
N PHE A 39 18.20 -4.53 9.66
CA PHE A 39 17.45 -3.32 9.34
C PHE A 39 16.15 -3.69 8.61
N PRO A 40 14.99 -3.60 9.27
CA PRO A 40 13.70 -3.74 8.62
C PRO A 40 13.31 -2.45 7.87
N LEU A 41 14.26 -1.84 7.13
CA LEU A 41 14.02 -0.68 6.26
C LEU A 41 13.46 -1.07 4.89
N GLN A 42 13.44 -2.35 4.55
CA GLN A 42 12.60 -2.80 3.46
C GLN A 42 11.17 -2.87 3.97
N PRO A 43 10.24 -2.25 3.27
CA PRO A 43 8.84 -2.52 3.56
C PRO A 43 8.70 -4.03 3.56
N PRO A 44 8.16 -4.60 4.60
CA PRO A 44 7.97 -6.02 4.67
C PRO A 44 7.24 -6.44 3.39
N GLY A 45 7.67 -7.56 2.81
CA GLY A 45 6.93 -8.17 1.70
C GLY A 45 5.46 -8.36 2.08
N PRO A 46 4.61 -8.86 1.21
CA PRO A 46 3.18 -9.00 1.46
C PRO A 46 2.81 -9.79 2.73
N GLU A 47 3.78 -10.35 3.44
CA GLU A 47 3.63 -11.00 4.75
C GLU A 47 3.89 -10.08 5.95
N ALA A 48 4.05 -8.82 5.70
CA ALA A 48 4.41 -7.84 6.70
C ALA A 48 3.30 -7.54 7.68
N SER A 49 3.63 -7.80 8.88
CA SER A 49 2.97 -7.42 10.15
C SER A 49 1.46 -7.16 10.00
N PRO A 50 0.63 -8.16 10.22
CA PRO A 50 -0.81 -8.01 10.15
C PRO A 50 -1.34 -6.87 11.03
N ALA A 51 -0.68 -6.60 12.16
CA ALA A 51 -1.12 -5.58 13.10
C ALA A 51 -1.14 -4.15 12.52
N HIS A 52 -0.07 -3.72 11.83
CA HIS A 52 -0.05 -2.35 11.25
C HIS A 52 -0.96 -2.21 10.04
N ALA A 53 -1.09 -3.27 9.24
CA ALA A 53 -2.02 -3.28 8.13
C ALA A 53 -3.48 -3.25 8.62
N GLU A 54 -3.80 -4.02 9.67
CA GLU A 54 -5.13 -4.01 10.27
C GLU A 54 -5.50 -2.67 10.88
N ASP A 55 -4.58 -1.99 11.55
CA ASP A 55 -4.82 -0.67 12.12
C ASP A 55 -5.04 0.39 11.05
N LEU A 56 -4.25 0.36 9.97
CA LEU A 56 -4.46 1.24 8.81
C LEU A 56 -5.81 0.95 8.14
N LEU A 57 -6.15 -0.31 7.95
CA LEU A 57 -7.41 -0.72 7.33
C LEU A 57 -8.61 -0.37 8.20
N ARG A 58 -8.51 -0.52 9.52
CA ARG A 58 -9.53 -0.05 10.46
C ARG A 58 -9.68 1.48 10.41
N GLY A 59 -8.56 2.22 10.34
CA GLY A 59 -8.57 3.66 10.17
C GLY A 59 -9.25 4.09 8.87
N LEU A 60 -8.95 3.43 7.76
CA LEU A 60 -9.59 3.68 6.46
C LEU A 60 -11.08 3.32 6.47
N ALA A 61 -11.45 2.21 7.14
CA ALA A 61 -12.84 1.81 7.28
C ALA A 61 -13.68 2.76 8.14
N GLN A 62 -13.05 3.54 9.02
CA GLN A 62 -13.72 4.54 9.87
C GLN A 62 -13.84 5.91 9.20
N LEU A 63 -13.27 6.11 8.02
CA LEU A 63 -13.44 7.36 7.28
C LEU A 63 -14.92 7.60 6.99
N PRO A 64 -15.43 8.81 7.21
CA PRO A 64 -16.80 9.14 6.84
C PRO A 64 -16.98 9.00 5.32
N PRO A 65 -18.02 8.29 4.85
CA PRO A 65 -18.29 8.13 3.43
C PRO A 65 -18.53 9.50 2.77
N GLY A 66 -18.05 9.65 1.53
CA GLY A 66 -18.22 10.87 0.75
C GLY A 66 -17.22 11.99 1.05
N ARG A 67 -16.40 11.88 2.09
CA ARG A 67 -15.38 12.89 2.39
C ARG A 67 -14.05 12.53 1.69
N PRO A 68 -13.56 13.36 0.76
CA PRO A 68 -12.28 13.08 0.12
C PRO A 68 -11.12 13.34 1.08
N LEU A 69 -10.18 12.41 1.12
CA LEU A 69 -8.88 12.54 1.75
C LEU A 69 -7.87 12.91 0.65
N LEU A 70 -7.19 14.04 0.83
CA LEU A 70 -6.21 14.52 -0.14
C LEU A 70 -4.80 14.32 0.40
N LEU A 71 -3.96 13.63 -0.35
CA LEU A 71 -2.58 13.31 -0.02
C LEU A 71 -1.67 13.77 -1.18
N GLY A 72 -1.23 15.02 -1.13
CA GLY A 72 -0.49 15.62 -2.23
C GLY A 72 -1.33 15.70 -3.50
N ASP A 73 -0.90 15.00 -4.56
CA ASP A 73 -1.62 14.92 -5.84
C ASP A 73 -2.60 13.75 -5.91
N LEU A 74 -2.58 12.87 -4.91
CA LEU A 74 -3.49 11.74 -4.80
C LEU A 74 -4.70 12.10 -3.94
N GLY A 75 -5.88 11.71 -4.42
CA GLY A 75 -7.12 11.75 -3.67
C GLY A 75 -7.61 10.33 -3.35
N ALA A 76 -8.25 10.19 -2.20
CA ALA A 76 -8.96 9.00 -1.80
C ALA A 76 -10.36 9.37 -1.31
N VAL A 77 -11.36 8.58 -1.63
CA VAL A 77 -12.71 8.74 -1.09
C VAL A 77 -13.32 7.38 -0.81
N LEU A 78 -13.98 7.27 0.32
CA LEU A 78 -14.77 6.10 0.67
C LEU A 78 -16.23 6.34 0.25
N LEU A 79 -16.72 5.49 -0.63
CA LEU A 79 -18.11 5.51 -1.10
C LEU A 79 -18.88 4.33 -0.52
N GLU A 80 -20.10 4.56 -0.08
CA GLU A 80 -21.01 3.51 0.35
C GLU A 80 -21.99 3.16 -0.77
N VAL A 81 -22.00 1.91 -1.17
CA VAL A 81 -22.94 1.40 -2.18
C VAL A 81 -24.29 1.11 -1.51
N ARG A 82 -25.24 2.03 -1.67
CA ARG A 82 -26.59 1.89 -1.12
C ARG A 82 -27.49 1.08 -2.06
N GLU A 83 -28.63 0.64 -1.54
CA GLU A 83 -29.68 0.07 -2.39
C GLU A 83 -30.11 1.10 -3.45
N GLY A 84 -30.14 0.67 -4.73
CA GLY A 84 -30.43 1.58 -5.84
C GLY A 84 -29.24 2.36 -6.40
N HIS A 85 -28.04 2.21 -5.82
CA HIS A 85 -26.83 2.81 -6.39
C HIS A 85 -26.53 2.24 -7.79
N PRO A 86 -26.13 3.07 -8.78
CA PRO A 86 -25.88 2.63 -10.16
C PRO A 86 -24.87 1.47 -10.31
N TRP A 87 -24.06 1.24 -9.30
CA TRP A 87 -23.03 0.18 -9.26
C TRP A 87 -23.49 -1.10 -8.57
N ALA A 88 -24.62 -1.07 -7.85
CA ALA A 88 -25.11 -2.24 -7.14
C ALA A 88 -25.43 -3.37 -8.12
N GLY A 89 -24.89 -4.56 -7.86
CA GLY A 89 -25.07 -5.75 -8.70
C GLY A 89 -24.27 -5.79 -10.00
N LYS A 90 -23.57 -4.69 -10.37
CA LYS A 90 -22.74 -4.64 -11.58
C LYS A 90 -21.31 -5.09 -11.31
N PRO A 91 -20.63 -5.72 -12.28
CA PRO A 91 -19.21 -5.99 -12.19
C PRO A 91 -18.42 -4.67 -12.25
N LEU A 92 -17.31 -4.63 -11.53
CA LEU A 92 -16.49 -3.41 -11.41
C LEU A 92 -15.99 -2.86 -12.74
N LYS A 93 -15.72 -3.73 -13.72
CA LYS A 93 -15.31 -3.33 -15.07
C LYS A 93 -16.37 -2.51 -15.80
N ASP A 94 -17.64 -2.65 -15.44
CA ASP A 94 -18.79 -1.98 -16.06
C ASP A 94 -19.24 -0.74 -15.26
N THR A 95 -18.52 -0.39 -14.18
CA THR A 95 -18.76 0.83 -13.42
C THR A 95 -18.14 2.02 -14.16
N ALA A 96 -18.93 3.06 -14.39
CA ALA A 96 -18.44 4.29 -15.02
C ALA A 96 -17.60 5.10 -14.00
N LEU A 97 -16.31 4.80 -13.94
CA LEU A 97 -15.35 5.57 -13.14
C LEU A 97 -14.76 6.71 -13.98
N PRO A 98 -14.44 7.86 -13.35
CA PRO A 98 -13.71 8.92 -14.03
C PRO A 98 -12.32 8.46 -14.48
N PRO A 99 -11.73 9.06 -15.52
CA PRO A 99 -10.39 8.74 -15.97
C PRO A 99 -9.37 8.87 -14.85
N GLY A 100 -8.53 7.85 -14.68
CA GLY A 100 -7.49 7.82 -13.65
C GLY A 100 -7.98 7.49 -12.23
N VAL A 101 -9.28 7.29 -12.02
CA VAL A 101 -9.82 6.81 -10.73
C VAL A 101 -9.94 5.29 -10.79
N LEU A 102 -9.49 4.65 -9.74
CA LEU A 102 -9.54 3.19 -9.59
C LEU A 102 -10.18 2.79 -8.25
N VAL A 103 -10.76 1.61 -8.22
CA VAL A 103 -11.22 0.97 -6.98
C VAL A 103 -10.03 0.28 -6.34
N GLY A 104 -9.58 0.80 -5.20
CA GLY A 104 -8.47 0.24 -4.46
C GLY A 104 -8.87 -0.92 -3.57
N LEU A 105 -9.92 -0.74 -2.76
CA LEU A 105 -10.36 -1.72 -1.76
C LEU A 105 -11.89 -1.70 -1.65
N VAL A 106 -12.46 -2.85 -1.30
CA VAL A 106 -13.88 -3.00 -0.97
C VAL A 106 -13.99 -3.58 0.43
N PHE A 107 -14.73 -2.89 1.29
CA PHE A 107 -15.07 -3.35 2.63
C PHE A 107 -16.49 -3.90 2.58
N ARG A 108 -16.61 -5.21 2.73
CA ARG A 108 -17.89 -5.93 2.82
C ARG A 108 -18.06 -6.46 4.23
N GLN A 109 -18.99 -5.88 4.99
CA GLN A 109 -19.15 -6.16 6.40
C GLN A 109 -17.84 -5.95 7.18
N ALA A 110 -17.22 -7.01 7.72
CA ALA A 110 -15.94 -6.99 8.40
C ALA A 110 -14.76 -7.48 7.53
N HIS A 111 -15.00 -7.81 6.25
CA HIS A 111 -14.02 -8.36 5.35
C HIS A 111 -13.48 -7.32 4.39
N LEU A 112 -12.16 -7.34 4.21
CA LEU A 112 -11.48 -6.56 3.20
C LEU A 112 -11.28 -7.39 1.94
N LEU A 113 -11.70 -6.86 0.81
CA LEU A 113 -11.58 -7.50 -0.49
C LEU A 113 -10.69 -6.63 -1.40
N ALA A 114 -9.70 -7.25 -2.02
CA ALA A 114 -9.00 -6.66 -3.16
C ALA A 114 -9.82 -6.95 -4.42
N PRO A 115 -10.54 -5.94 -4.96
CA PRO A 115 -11.51 -6.20 -5.99
C PRO A 115 -10.86 -6.51 -7.34
N ARG A 116 -11.48 -7.40 -8.08
CA ARG A 116 -11.16 -7.69 -9.48
C ARG A 116 -12.26 -7.14 -10.38
N GLY A 117 -11.94 -6.85 -11.63
CA GLY A 117 -12.91 -6.28 -12.58
C GLY A 117 -14.19 -7.09 -12.75
N GLN A 118 -14.18 -8.38 -12.45
CA GLN A 118 -15.34 -9.28 -12.53
C GLN A 118 -16.19 -9.29 -11.26
N ASP A 119 -15.66 -8.80 -10.13
CA ASP A 119 -16.35 -8.81 -8.85
C ASP A 119 -17.52 -7.82 -8.90
N ARG A 120 -18.64 -8.23 -8.29
CA ARG A 120 -19.84 -7.41 -8.22
C ARG A 120 -19.92 -6.71 -6.89
N LEU A 121 -20.31 -5.44 -6.95
CA LEU A 121 -20.59 -4.68 -5.74
C LEU A 121 -21.98 -4.99 -5.22
N GLU A 122 -22.08 -5.18 -3.92
CA GLU A 122 -23.33 -5.45 -3.22
C GLU A 122 -23.79 -4.22 -2.43
N PRO A 123 -25.07 -4.03 -2.22
CA PRO A 123 -25.57 -3.01 -1.30
C PRO A 123 -24.97 -3.22 0.10
N GLY A 124 -24.47 -2.14 0.71
CA GLY A 124 -23.74 -2.18 1.97
C GLY A 124 -22.21 -2.25 1.82
N ASP A 125 -21.69 -2.47 0.61
CA ASP A 125 -20.26 -2.40 0.37
C ASP A 125 -19.75 -0.97 0.51
N ARG A 126 -18.59 -0.82 1.14
CA ARG A 126 -17.87 0.44 1.20
C ARG A 126 -16.63 0.36 0.30
N VAL A 127 -16.57 1.21 -0.67
CA VAL A 127 -15.59 1.17 -1.76
C VAL A 127 -14.61 2.31 -1.60
N LEU A 128 -13.32 1.99 -1.48
CA LEU A 128 -12.26 2.99 -1.47
C LEU A 128 -11.83 3.28 -2.91
N LEU A 129 -12.09 4.50 -3.36
CA LEU A 129 -11.66 5.02 -4.65
C LEU A 129 -10.37 5.80 -4.48
N LEU A 130 -9.45 5.63 -5.41
CA LEU A 130 -8.15 6.28 -5.45
C LEU A 130 -7.94 6.90 -6.83
N GLY A 131 -7.36 8.10 -6.89
CA GLY A 131 -7.07 8.75 -8.17
C GLY A 131 -6.52 10.16 -7.99
N PRO A 132 -6.39 10.93 -9.09
CA PRO A 132 -6.00 12.33 -9.01
C PRO A 132 -6.95 13.11 -8.11
N LYS A 133 -6.40 13.96 -7.25
CA LYS A 133 -7.17 14.72 -6.22
C LYS A 133 -8.37 15.46 -6.80
N GLU A 134 -8.22 16.04 -7.99
CA GLU A 134 -9.27 16.82 -8.64
C GLU A 134 -10.43 15.95 -9.12
N GLU A 135 -10.15 14.77 -9.67
CA GLU A 135 -11.17 13.83 -10.13
C GLU A 135 -11.91 13.20 -8.96
N VAL A 136 -11.18 12.81 -7.90
CA VAL A 136 -11.78 12.25 -6.69
C VAL A 136 -12.64 13.29 -5.98
N ALA A 137 -12.19 14.54 -5.88
CA ALA A 137 -12.96 15.62 -5.26
C ALA A 137 -14.25 15.92 -6.07
N ARG A 138 -14.16 15.97 -7.41
CA ARG A 138 -15.34 16.15 -8.28
C ARG A 138 -16.32 15.00 -8.14
N PHE A 139 -15.82 13.79 -8.06
CA PHE A 139 -16.66 12.60 -7.91
C PHE A 139 -17.37 12.59 -6.55
N ALA A 140 -16.64 12.88 -5.47
CA ALA A 140 -17.21 12.97 -4.11
C ALA A 140 -18.31 14.05 -3.99
N ALA A 141 -18.21 15.14 -4.75
CA ALA A 141 -19.22 16.20 -4.75
C ALA A 141 -20.52 15.83 -5.49
N ARG A 142 -20.51 14.75 -6.30
CA ARG A 142 -21.65 14.30 -7.10
C ARG A 142 -22.35 13.05 -6.52
N SER A 143 -21.68 12.40 -5.54
CA SER A 143 -22.17 11.18 -4.87
C SER A 143 -22.91 11.52 -3.59
#